data_2236a0619a3a62ed7c522c3bb6eee900
#
_entry.id   2236a0619a3a62ed7c522c3bb6eee900
#
_cell.length_a   1.000
_cell.length_b   1.000
_cell.length_c   1.000
_cell.angle_alpha   90.00
_cell.angle_beta   90.00
_cell.angle_gamma   90.00
#
_symmetry.space_group_name_H-M   'P 1'
#
loop_
_entity.id
_entity.type
_entity.pdbx_description
1 polymer ?
#
loop_
_entity_poly.entity_id
_entity_poly.type
_entity_poly.pdbx_seq_one_letter_code
_entity_poly.pdbx_strand_id
1 'polypeptide(L)'
;MRYLAIDLGDKRTGLAVGDTETGLVGLAGQLEVSIKANSGEQLLAAIVKAVALHGPAGLVMGLPLNMDDSEGPRAKSVRVFAARVQQATGLVVQFQDERLTTAEADWSMARSGLTRGQKKEKRDQIAARILLEEFLKAERGQLPE
;
A
#
# COMPACT_ATOMS: atom_id res chain seq x y z
N MET A 1 12.88 2.90 -11.25
CA MET A 1 11.45 2.60 -11.45
C MET A 1 10.64 3.21 -10.32
N ARG A 2 9.54 3.82 -10.68
CA ARG A 2 8.59 4.39 -9.72
C ARG A 2 7.54 3.33 -9.37
N TYR A 3 7.26 3.19 -8.08
CA TYR A 3 6.23 2.30 -7.57
C TYR A 3 5.18 3.09 -6.79
N LEU A 4 3.95 2.64 -6.87
CA LEU A 4 2.86 3.12 -6.02
C LEU A 4 2.47 1.98 -5.08
N ALA A 5 2.52 2.24 -3.78
CA ALA A 5 2.09 1.29 -2.77
C ALA A 5 0.64 1.56 -2.40
N ILE A 6 -0.11 0.50 -2.22
CA ILE A 6 -1.53 0.52 -1.90
C ILE A 6 -1.76 -0.34 -0.66
N ASP A 7 -2.14 0.31 0.44
CA ASP A 7 -2.47 -0.39 1.68
C ASP A 7 -3.99 -0.40 1.86
N LEU A 8 -4.60 -1.54 1.58
CA LEU A 8 -6.05 -1.70 1.64
C LEU A 8 -6.54 -1.80 3.07
N GLY A 9 -7.35 -0.85 3.50
CA GLY A 9 -8.05 -0.89 4.78
C GLY A 9 -9.53 -1.13 4.60
N ASP A 10 -10.26 -1.33 5.71
CA ASP A 10 -11.69 -1.59 5.66
C ASP A 10 -12.51 -0.37 5.22
N LYS A 11 -12.07 0.82 5.60
CA LYS A 11 -12.77 2.08 5.30
C LYS A 11 -11.98 3.00 4.40
N ARG A 12 -10.66 2.88 4.40
CA ARG A 12 -9.75 3.77 3.67
C ARG A 12 -8.61 2.97 3.10
N THR A 13 -8.02 3.51 2.04
CA THR A 13 -6.84 2.93 1.40
C THR A 13 -5.74 3.97 1.41
N GLY A 14 -4.61 3.63 2.00
CA GLY A 14 -3.44 4.50 2.03
C GLY A 14 -2.58 4.33 0.79
N LEU A 15 -1.98 5.42 0.33
CA LEU A 15 -1.12 5.43 -0.85
C LEU A 15 0.24 6.04 -0.53
N ALA A 16 1.29 5.47 -1.11
CA ALA A 16 2.63 6.03 -1.07
C ALA A 16 3.30 5.85 -2.42
N VAL A 17 4.22 6.74 -2.76
CA VAL A 17 4.95 6.68 -4.02
C VAL A 17 6.45 6.73 -3.74
N GLY A 18 7.22 5.96 -4.47
CA GLY A 18 8.67 5.91 -4.28
C GLY A 18 9.40 5.42 -5.51
N ASP A 19 10.71 5.56 -5.50
CA ASP A 19 11.56 5.25 -6.64
C ASP A 19 12.74 4.37 -6.22
N THR A 20 13.01 3.33 -7.01
CA THR A 20 14.10 2.41 -6.73
C THR A 20 15.48 3.06 -6.87
N GLU A 21 15.61 4.07 -7.71
CA GLU A 21 16.90 4.74 -7.94
C GLU A 21 17.31 5.61 -6.76
N THR A 22 16.37 6.38 -6.21
CA THR A 22 16.66 7.26 -5.07
C THR A 22 16.42 6.61 -3.73
N GLY A 23 15.54 5.61 -3.67
CA GLY A 23 15.10 5.01 -2.40
C GLY A 23 14.17 5.91 -1.60
N LEU A 24 13.80 7.07 -2.12
CA LEU A 24 12.92 8.01 -1.42
C LEU A 24 11.46 7.62 -1.59
N VAL A 25 10.70 7.69 -0.50
CA VAL A 25 9.27 7.37 -0.48
C VAL A 25 8.53 8.54 0.14
N GLY A 26 7.46 8.96 -0.53
CA GLY A 26 6.58 10.01 -0.04
C GLY A 26 5.14 9.53 0.13
N LEU A 27 4.38 10.26 0.94
CA LEU A 27 2.96 10.03 1.10
C LEU A 27 2.23 10.48 -0.17
N ALA A 28 1.31 9.66 -0.66
CA ALA A 28 0.55 9.96 -1.88
C ALA A 28 -0.95 10.10 -1.61
N GLY A 29 -1.33 10.25 -0.33
CA GLY A 29 -2.72 10.48 0.07
C GLY A 29 -3.41 9.21 0.52
N GLN A 30 -4.71 9.34 0.71
CA GLN A 30 -5.56 8.21 1.06
C GLN A 30 -6.87 8.31 0.32
N LEU A 31 -7.46 7.14 0.05
CA LEU A 31 -8.75 7.05 -0.62
C LEU A 31 -9.80 6.73 0.43
N GLU A 32 -10.78 7.61 0.58
CA GLU A 32 -11.90 7.47 1.53
C GLU A 32 -13.01 6.60 0.95
N VAL A 33 -12.62 5.45 0.38
CA VAL A 33 -13.55 4.54 -0.30
C VAL A 33 -13.32 3.14 0.25
N SER A 34 -14.40 2.48 0.67
CA SER A 34 -14.35 1.09 1.13
C SER A 34 -14.28 0.13 -0.04
N ILE A 35 -13.50 -0.93 0.09
CA ILE A 35 -13.48 -2.04 -0.86
C ILE A 35 -14.87 -2.71 -0.97
N LYS A 36 -15.69 -2.59 0.07
CA LYS A 36 -17.04 -3.16 0.09
C LYS A 36 -18.05 -2.34 -0.69
N ALA A 37 -17.76 -1.06 -0.95
CA ALA A 37 -18.68 -0.19 -1.68
C ALA A 37 -18.76 -0.64 -3.13
N ASN A 38 -19.99 -0.92 -3.60
CA ASN A 38 -20.27 -1.29 -4.98
C ASN A 38 -19.35 -2.43 -5.49
N SER A 39 -19.16 -3.46 -4.66
CA SER A 39 -18.31 -4.63 -4.97
C SER A 39 -16.87 -4.26 -5.36
N GLY A 40 -16.34 -3.19 -4.77
CA GLY A 40 -14.99 -2.73 -5.03
C GLY A 40 -14.81 -1.86 -6.26
N GLU A 41 -15.88 -1.60 -7.02
CA GLU A 41 -15.81 -0.82 -8.26
C GLU A 41 -15.36 0.63 -8.01
N GLN A 42 -15.88 1.27 -6.95
CA GLN A 42 -15.48 2.64 -6.62
C GLN A 42 -14.01 2.73 -6.23
N LEU A 43 -13.53 1.78 -5.44
CA LEU A 43 -12.13 1.75 -5.05
C LEU A 43 -11.24 1.48 -6.25
N LEU A 44 -11.63 0.55 -7.11
CA LEU A 44 -10.88 0.25 -8.33
C LEU A 44 -10.75 1.50 -9.21
N ALA A 45 -11.84 2.23 -9.42
CA ALA A 45 -11.83 3.47 -10.20
C ALA A 45 -10.90 4.52 -9.58
N ALA A 46 -10.93 4.65 -8.25
CA ALA A 46 -10.07 5.59 -7.53
C ALA A 46 -8.58 5.23 -7.66
N ILE A 47 -8.26 3.93 -7.62
CA ILE A 47 -6.89 3.44 -7.81
C ILE A 47 -6.42 3.71 -9.24
N VAL A 48 -7.26 3.48 -10.24
CA VAL A 48 -6.93 3.76 -11.64
C VAL A 48 -6.60 5.25 -11.81
N LYS A 49 -7.36 6.14 -11.17
CA LYS A 49 -7.06 7.58 -11.19
C LYS A 49 -5.72 7.90 -10.53
N ALA A 50 -5.43 7.28 -9.39
CA ALA A 50 -4.15 7.48 -8.69
C ALA A 50 -2.98 7.00 -9.55
N VAL A 51 -3.11 5.89 -10.23
CA VAL A 51 -2.10 5.37 -11.16
C VAL A 51 -1.86 6.36 -12.28
N ALA A 52 -2.92 6.91 -12.87
CA ALA A 52 -2.79 7.92 -13.92
C ALA A 52 -2.11 9.19 -13.41
N LEU A 53 -2.39 9.60 -12.18
CA LEU A 53 -1.82 10.81 -11.59
C LEU A 53 -0.33 10.65 -11.28
N HIS A 54 0.07 9.54 -10.70
CA HIS A 54 1.44 9.32 -10.22
C HIS A 54 2.37 8.66 -11.25
N GLY A 55 1.82 8.00 -12.25
CA GLY A 55 2.58 7.36 -13.33
C GLY A 55 3.58 6.30 -12.88
N PRO A 56 3.20 5.36 -11.99
CA PRO A 56 4.14 4.33 -11.56
C PRO A 56 4.39 3.32 -12.66
N ALA A 57 5.56 2.66 -12.59
CA ALA A 57 5.89 1.54 -13.48
C ALA A 57 5.40 0.20 -12.91
N GLY A 58 5.15 0.15 -11.60
CA GLY A 58 4.64 -1.04 -10.94
C GLY A 58 3.89 -0.68 -9.67
N LEU A 59 3.17 -1.66 -9.12
CA LEU A 59 2.36 -1.49 -7.94
C LEU A 59 2.79 -2.47 -6.84
N VAL A 60 2.66 -2.04 -5.59
CA VAL A 60 2.93 -2.87 -4.41
C VAL A 60 1.69 -2.84 -3.52
N MET A 61 1.21 -4.01 -3.12
CA MET A 61 0.06 -4.13 -2.25
C MET A 61 0.44 -4.89 -0.98
N GLY A 62 -0.03 -4.43 0.17
CA GLY A 62 0.19 -5.13 1.42
C GLY A 62 -0.62 -6.41 1.48
N LEU A 63 0.01 -7.51 1.88
CA LEU A 63 -0.64 -8.81 2.01
C LEU A 63 -0.77 -9.15 3.50
N PRO A 64 -2.00 -9.23 4.03
CA PRO A 64 -2.21 -9.51 5.45
C PRO A 64 -2.08 -11.01 5.74
N LEU A 65 -0.89 -11.43 6.12
CA LEU A 65 -0.63 -12.83 6.48
C LEU A 65 -0.98 -13.10 7.95
N ASN A 66 -1.35 -14.34 8.24
CA ASN A 66 -1.48 -14.80 9.62
C ASN A 66 -0.10 -14.95 10.26
N MET A 67 -0.05 -15.05 11.58
CA MET A 67 1.22 -15.15 12.30
C MET A 67 2.05 -16.38 11.95
N ASP A 68 1.39 -17.42 11.42
CA ASP A 68 2.07 -18.65 10.95
C ASP A 68 2.43 -18.62 9.46
N ASP A 69 2.42 -17.42 8.84
CA ASP A 69 2.69 -17.17 7.43
C ASP A 69 1.60 -17.68 6.47
N SER A 70 0.51 -18.23 6.98
CA SER A 70 -0.59 -18.68 6.12
C SER A 70 -1.46 -17.51 5.65
N GLU A 71 -2.17 -17.73 4.55
CA GLU A 71 -3.11 -16.75 4.01
C GLU A 71 -4.53 -17.09 4.46
N GLY A 72 -5.11 -16.17 5.23
CA GLY A 72 -6.52 -16.26 5.62
C GLY A 72 -7.44 -15.64 4.58
N PRO A 73 -8.74 -15.51 4.90
CA PRO A 73 -9.73 -14.94 3.98
C PRO A 73 -9.39 -13.52 3.50
N ARG A 74 -8.81 -12.69 4.37
CA ARG A 74 -8.44 -11.32 4.01
C ARG A 74 -7.32 -11.29 2.97
N ALA A 75 -6.30 -12.13 3.11
CA ALA A 75 -5.22 -12.23 2.14
C ALA A 75 -5.75 -12.68 0.78
N LYS A 76 -6.66 -13.64 0.77
CA LYS A 76 -7.29 -14.12 -0.46
C LYS A 76 -8.10 -13.03 -1.14
N SER A 77 -8.83 -12.22 -0.37
CA SER A 77 -9.58 -11.07 -0.88
C SER A 77 -8.67 -10.02 -1.51
N VAL A 78 -7.53 -9.77 -0.87
CA VAL A 78 -6.52 -8.84 -1.41
C VAL A 78 -5.99 -9.33 -2.75
N ARG A 79 -5.68 -10.63 -2.86
CA ARG A 79 -5.19 -11.20 -4.12
C ARG A 79 -6.20 -11.10 -5.25
N VAL A 80 -7.48 -11.36 -4.94
CA VAL A 80 -8.55 -11.23 -5.94
C VAL A 80 -8.66 -9.78 -6.43
N PHE A 81 -8.64 -8.84 -5.50
CA PHE A 81 -8.71 -7.42 -5.85
C PHE A 81 -7.47 -6.97 -6.63
N ALA A 82 -6.29 -7.44 -6.26
CA ALA A 82 -5.04 -7.13 -6.97
C ALA A 82 -5.09 -7.59 -8.43
N ALA A 83 -5.70 -8.75 -8.71
CA ALA A 83 -5.87 -9.22 -10.08
C ALA A 83 -6.74 -8.25 -10.89
N ARG A 84 -7.79 -7.70 -10.26
CA ARG A 84 -8.63 -6.68 -10.91
C ARG A 84 -7.86 -5.40 -11.19
N VAL A 85 -7.00 -5.00 -10.26
CA VAL A 85 -6.15 -3.81 -10.42
C VAL A 85 -5.16 -4.01 -11.57
N GLN A 86 -4.52 -5.19 -11.63
CA GLN A 86 -3.61 -5.51 -12.74
C GLN A 86 -4.32 -5.44 -14.09
N GLN A 87 -5.51 -5.99 -14.17
CA GLN A 87 -6.28 -5.99 -15.40
C GLN A 87 -6.68 -4.56 -15.81
N ALA A 88 -7.08 -3.74 -14.85
CA ALA A 88 -7.53 -2.38 -15.12
C ALA A 88 -6.40 -1.41 -15.47
N THR A 89 -5.21 -1.60 -14.89
CA THR A 89 -4.08 -0.68 -15.06
C THR A 89 -3.03 -1.16 -16.05
N GLY A 90 -2.97 -2.45 -16.31
CA GLY A 90 -1.91 -3.07 -17.10
C GLY A 90 -0.58 -3.18 -16.37
N LEU A 91 -0.55 -2.88 -15.06
CA LEU A 91 0.66 -2.91 -14.26
C LEU A 91 0.68 -4.16 -13.36
N VAL A 92 1.88 -4.70 -13.14
CA VAL A 92 2.07 -5.83 -12.24
C VAL A 92 1.90 -5.37 -10.80
N VAL A 93 1.13 -6.11 -10.01
CA VAL A 93 1.02 -5.90 -8.57
C VAL A 93 1.91 -6.92 -7.87
N GLN A 94 2.86 -6.42 -7.08
CA GLN A 94 3.68 -7.24 -6.20
C GLN A 94 3.16 -7.13 -4.78
N PHE A 95 3.39 -8.15 -3.96
CA PHE A 95 2.88 -8.19 -2.60
C PHE A 95 4.02 -8.05 -1.60
N GLN A 96 3.74 -7.34 -0.52
CA GLN A 96 4.66 -7.18 0.60
C GLN A 96 3.93 -7.56 1.88
N ASP A 97 4.57 -8.34 2.75
CA ASP A 97 4.02 -8.70 4.05
C ASP A 97 3.78 -7.43 4.87
N GLU A 98 2.54 -7.21 5.31
CA GLU A 98 2.18 -6.00 6.03
C GLU A 98 2.12 -6.17 7.56
N ARG A 99 2.46 -7.36 8.11
CA ARG A 99 2.32 -7.62 9.55
C ARG A 99 3.10 -6.65 10.43
N LEU A 100 4.29 -6.23 9.98
CA LEU A 100 5.15 -5.32 10.74
C LEU A 100 4.87 -3.84 10.43
N THR A 101 4.26 -3.52 9.29
CA THR A 101 4.03 -2.13 8.89
C THR A 101 3.08 -1.39 9.83
N THR A 102 2.06 -2.06 10.33
CA THR A 102 1.10 -1.45 11.26
C THR A 102 1.78 -1.08 12.58
N ALA A 103 2.60 -1.97 13.12
CA ALA A 103 3.33 -1.71 14.35
C ALA A 103 4.31 -0.54 14.18
N GLU A 104 5.05 -0.49 13.07
CA GLU A 104 5.96 0.61 12.77
C GLU A 104 5.21 1.92 12.53
N ALA A 105 4.06 1.88 11.89
CA ALA A 105 3.23 3.06 11.68
C ALA A 105 2.74 3.63 13.02
N ASP A 106 2.28 2.78 13.92
CA ASP A 106 1.86 3.19 15.26
C ASP A 106 3.03 3.80 16.06
N TRP A 107 4.20 3.20 15.96
CA TRP A 107 5.42 3.70 16.60
C TRP A 107 5.82 5.06 16.04
N SER A 108 5.82 5.22 14.73
CA SER A 108 6.16 6.49 14.07
C SER A 108 5.20 7.60 14.49
N MET A 109 3.92 7.30 14.57
CA MET A 109 2.92 8.28 14.99
C MET A 109 3.02 8.65 16.46
N ALA A 110 3.37 7.70 17.32
CA ALA A 110 3.58 7.98 18.74
C ALA A 110 4.69 9.01 18.97
N ARG A 111 5.68 9.05 18.07
CA ARG A 111 6.82 9.96 18.15
C ARG A 111 6.60 11.29 17.41
N SER A 112 5.51 11.41 16.65
CA SER A 112 5.29 12.55 15.75
C SER A 112 4.72 13.80 16.42
N GLY A 113 4.17 13.68 17.64
CA GLY A 113 3.49 14.78 18.32
C GLY A 113 2.12 15.10 17.75
N LEU A 114 1.58 14.26 16.87
CA LEU A 114 0.26 14.45 16.29
C LEU A 114 -0.86 14.19 17.28
N THR A 115 -1.99 14.88 17.11
CA THR A 115 -3.20 14.62 17.87
C THR A 115 -3.80 13.26 17.48
N ARG A 116 -4.74 12.76 18.30
CA ARG A 116 -5.42 11.50 18.03
C ARG A 116 -6.11 11.48 16.65
N GLY A 117 -6.79 12.59 16.33
CA GLY A 117 -7.46 12.71 15.03
C GLY A 117 -6.50 12.73 13.87
N GLN A 118 -5.39 13.48 14.01
CA GLN A 118 -4.35 13.53 13.00
C GLN A 118 -3.68 12.18 12.80
N LYS A 119 -3.41 11.44 13.87
CA LYS A 119 -2.86 10.08 13.78
C LYS A 119 -3.77 9.15 13.01
N LYS A 120 -5.07 9.22 13.29
CA LYS A 120 -6.05 8.38 12.60
C LYS A 120 -6.11 8.70 11.10
N GLU A 121 -6.06 9.98 10.73
CA GLU A 121 -6.08 10.40 9.33
C GLU A 121 -4.84 9.94 8.56
N LYS A 122 -3.67 9.94 9.19
CA LYS A 122 -2.40 9.66 8.52
C LYS A 122 -1.95 8.21 8.63
N ARG A 123 -2.57 7.43 9.49
CA ARG A 123 -2.14 6.05 9.77
C ARG A 123 -2.03 5.19 8.51
N ASP A 124 -3.02 5.25 7.64
CA ASP A 124 -3.05 4.43 6.42
C ASP A 124 -1.98 4.87 5.43
N GLN A 125 -1.74 6.19 5.33
CA GLN A 125 -0.68 6.71 4.49
C GLN A 125 0.70 6.32 5.00
N ILE A 126 0.91 6.39 6.32
CA ILE A 126 2.18 6.01 6.94
C ILE A 126 2.42 4.51 6.77
N ALA A 127 1.38 3.69 6.92
CA ALA A 127 1.48 2.25 6.69
C ALA A 127 1.87 1.96 5.24
N ALA A 128 1.28 2.65 4.27
CA ALA A 128 1.64 2.51 2.86
C ALA A 128 3.09 2.93 2.60
N ARG A 129 3.55 4.00 3.25
CA ARG A 129 4.94 4.45 3.13
C ARG A 129 5.91 3.39 3.64
N ILE A 130 5.66 2.84 4.83
CA ILE A 130 6.51 1.81 5.43
C ILE A 130 6.52 0.55 4.55
N LEU A 131 5.35 0.16 4.05
CA LEU A 131 5.22 -0.97 3.14
C LEU A 131 6.12 -0.80 1.92
N LEU A 132 6.09 0.37 1.31
CA LEU A 132 6.91 0.67 0.13
C LEU A 132 8.39 0.75 0.47
N GLU A 133 8.75 1.34 1.60
CA GLU A 133 10.14 1.39 2.06
C GLU A 133 10.72 -0.01 2.22
N GLU A 134 9.99 -0.93 2.84
CA GLU A 134 10.41 -2.31 3.01
C GLU A 134 10.55 -3.04 1.66
N PHE A 135 9.59 -2.81 0.76
CA PHE A 135 9.65 -3.37 -0.58
C PHE A 135 10.89 -2.88 -1.34
N LEU A 136 11.17 -1.58 -1.30
CA LEU A 136 12.32 -1.01 -2.00
C LEU A 136 13.65 -1.49 -1.42
N LYS A 137 13.72 -1.70 -0.11
CA LYS A 137 14.93 -2.28 0.52
C LYS A 137 15.19 -3.69 -0.01
N ALA A 138 14.15 -4.52 -0.11
CA ALA A 138 14.28 -5.87 -0.62
C ALA A 138 14.72 -5.88 -2.09
N GLU A 139 14.15 -5.00 -2.90
CA GLU A 139 14.51 -4.86 -4.32
C GLU A 139 15.96 -4.40 -4.47
N ARG A 140 16.41 -3.42 -3.69
CA ARG A 140 17.79 -2.93 -3.73
C ARG A 140 18.78 -3.97 -3.27
N GLY A 141 18.41 -4.79 -2.28
CA GLY A 141 19.26 -5.89 -1.80
C GLY A 141 19.43 -7.02 -2.80
N GLN A 142 18.57 -7.12 -3.81
CA GLN A 142 18.64 -8.12 -4.87
C GLN A 142 19.41 -7.66 -6.10
N LEU A 143 19.76 -6.37 -6.18
CA LEU A 143 20.53 -5.86 -7.30
C LEU A 143 21.98 -6.32 -7.20
N PRO A 144 22.58 -6.81 -8.29
CA PRO A 144 24.01 -7.15 -8.27
C PRO A 144 24.84 -5.90 -8.03
N GLU A 145 25.79 -6.03 -7.16
CA GLU A 145 26.75 -4.96 -6.89
C GLU A 145 27.67 -4.70 -8.07
#